data_ad235bea6fcaa7ce77df3952b19a995f
#
_entry.id   ad235bea6fcaa7ce77df3952b19a995f
#
_cell.length_a   1.000
_cell.length_b   1.000
_cell.length_c   1.000
_cell.angle_alpha   90.00
_cell.angle_beta   90.00
_cell.angle_gamma   90.00
#
_symmetry.space_group_name_H-M   'P 1'
#
loop_
_entity.id
_entity.type
_entity.pdbx_description
1 polymer ?
#
loop_
_entity_poly.entity_id
_entity_poly.type
_entity_poly.pdbx_seq_one_letter_code
_entity_poly.pdbx_strand_id
1 'polypeptide(L)'
;GFDAAPENVSVERRKVIRQALIDTGLKLTSIMEHTTPQESQEVNDANLARIQKAAEFVSDITADKQVVIQTVLGGGSWENKKSLFVEQVGRWVEQTQGSSTIICIKPHRGGGVDNPEKALWIMDQLKHPMRLRMVYDYSHYIYTGLELVPTIKQAVNKTAHIAVKDTVQLDDGSFHFQLPGIAGTINFATLIKQ
;
A
#
# COMPACT_ATOMS: atom_id res chain seq x y z
N GLY A 1 21.22 7.45 -5.74
CA GLY A 1 19.93 6.87 -5.99
C GLY A 1 19.01 7.88 -6.67
N PHE A 2 18.04 7.39 -7.41
CA PHE A 2 17.04 8.25 -8.04
C PHE A 2 16.01 8.66 -6.98
N ASP A 3 15.90 9.95 -6.70
CA ASP A 3 14.86 10.46 -5.82
C ASP A 3 13.60 10.73 -6.65
N ALA A 4 12.58 9.91 -6.39
CA ALA A 4 11.27 9.99 -7.04
C ALA A 4 10.19 10.58 -6.12
N ALA A 5 10.57 11.19 -5.00
CA ALA A 5 9.61 11.87 -4.14
C ALA A 5 8.93 13.00 -4.93
N PRO A 6 7.59 13.08 -4.95
CA PRO A 6 6.84 14.00 -5.80
C PRO A 6 7.28 15.46 -5.69
N GLU A 7 7.70 15.89 -4.52
CA GLU A 7 8.21 17.24 -4.24
C GLU A 7 9.57 17.53 -4.90
N ASN A 8 10.37 16.51 -5.20
CA ASN A 8 11.70 16.62 -5.78
C ASN A 8 11.71 16.40 -7.30
N VAL A 9 10.54 16.11 -7.90
CA VAL A 9 10.40 15.90 -9.34
C VAL A 9 9.81 17.15 -9.98
N SER A 10 10.63 17.89 -10.72
CA SER A 10 10.19 19.11 -11.42
C SER A 10 9.10 18.83 -12.45
N VAL A 11 8.36 19.87 -12.82
CA VAL A 11 7.30 19.79 -13.86
C VAL A 11 7.88 19.25 -15.18
N GLU A 12 9.06 19.68 -15.57
CA GLU A 12 9.75 19.22 -16.80
C GLU A 12 10.08 17.72 -16.69
N ARG A 13 10.56 17.28 -15.53
CA ARG A 13 10.85 15.86 -15.30
C ARG A 13 9.59 15.00 -15.32
N ARG A 14 8.46 15.49 -14.79
CA ARG A 14 7.16 14.81 -14.87
C ARG A 14 6.73 14.61 -16.32
N LYS A 15 6.92 15.61 -17.20
CA LYS A 15 6.64 15.48 -18.63
C LYS A 15 7.50 14.40 -19.29
N VAL A 16 8.79 14.34 -18.95
CA VAL A 16 9.71 13.29 -19.45
C VAL A 16 9.25 11.90 -18.99
N ILE A 17 8.86 11.74 -17.72
CA ILE A 17 8.33 10.48 -17.20
C ILE A 17 7.05 10.09 -17.93
N ARG A 18 6.12 11.03 -18.12
CA ARG A 18 4.88 10.80 -18.85
C ARG A 18 5.15 10.33 -20.29
N GLN A 19 6.06 11.01 -21.00
CA GLN A 19 6.42 10.64 -22.36
C GLN A 19 7.04 9.23 -22.40
N ALA A 20 7.93 8.90 -21.46
CA ALA A 20 8.53 7.58 -21.38
C ALA A 20 7.48 6.46 -21.14
N LEU A 21 6.47 6.70 -20.31
CA LEU A 21 5.36 5.75 -20.14
C LEU A 21 4.58 5.54 -21.44
N ILE A 22 4.32 6.63 -22.20
CA ILE A 22 3.63 6.57 -23.49
C ILE A 22 4.49 5.79 -24.51
N ASP A 23 5.77 6.13 -24.64
CA ASP A 23 6.68 5.55 -25.64
C ASP A 23 6.92 4.07 -25.43
N THR A 24 6.93 3.64 -24.17
CA THR A 24 7.15 2.24 -23.80
C THR A 24 5.87 1.41 -23.69
N GLY A 25 4.70 2.05 -23.69
CA GLY A 25 3.41 1.39 -23.45
C GLY A 25 3.24 0.86 -22.02
N LEU A 26 4.11 1.27 -21.08
CA LEU A 26 4.01 0.88 -19.68
C LEU A 26 2.87 1.61 -18.99
N LYS A 27 2.19 0.90 -18.09
CA LYS A 27 1.15 1.47 -17.23
C LYS A 27 1.68 1.69 -15.82
N LEU A 28 1.35 2.84 -15.25
CA LEU A 28 1.60 3.08 -13.83
C LEU A 28 0.49 2.40 -13.01
N THR A 29 0.81 1.35 -12.30
CA THR A 29 -0.15 0.61 -11.48
C THR A 29 -0.18 1.09 -10.04
N SER A 30 0.96 1.44 -9.48
CA SER A 30 1.05 1.89 -8.09
C SER A 30 2.27 2.77 -7.82
N ILE A 31 2.14 3.61 -6.82
CA ILE A 31 3.23 4.31 -6.14
C ILE A 31 3.17 4.00 -4.64
N MET A 32 4.27 4.19 -3.94
CA MET A 32 4.34 3.95 -2.50
C MET A 32 4.61 5.26 -1.77
N GLU A 33 3.77 5.54 -0.79
CA GLU A 33 3.91 6.68 0.09
C GLU A 33 3.87 6.22 1.55
N HIS A 34 5.02 6.20 2.20
CA HIS A 34 5.12 5.81 3.60
C HIS A 34 4.71 6.98 4.51
N THR A 35 3.47 6.95 4.95
CA THR A 35 2.93 7.92 5.90
C THR A 35 2.49 7.21 7.16
N THR A 36 3.10 7.55 8.30
CA THR A 36 2.72 6.97 9.59
C THR A 36 1.99 8.02 10.42
N PRO A 37 0.70 7.83 10.71
CA PRO A 37 -0.05 8.69 11.61
C PRO A 37 0.59 8.79 13.00
N GLN A 38 0.66 9.99 13.55
CA GLN A 38 1.23 10.32 14.84
C GLN A 38 0.23 11.09 15.70
N GLU A 39 0.52 11.25 16.98
CA GLU A 39 -0.28 12.10 17.87
C GLU A 39 -0.15 13.60 17.52
N SER A 40 0.93 13.98 16.85
CA SER A 40 1.17 15.36 16.40
C SER A 40 0.29 15.70 15.20
N GLN A 41 -0.52 16.74 15.33
CA GLN A 41 -1.32 17.28 14.23
C GLN A 41 -0.45 17.78 13.07
N GLU A 42 0.68 18.42 13.37
CA GLU A 42 1.64 18.92 12.36
C GLU A 42 2.16 17.78 11.49
N VAL A 43 2.52 16.64 12.10
CA VAL A 43 2.97 15.45 11.36
C VAL A 43 1.85 14.88 10.51
N ASN A 44 0.63 14.84 11.00
CA ASN A 44 -0.53 14.34 10.25
C ASN A 44 -0.90 15.25 9.09
N ASP A 45 -0.79 16.55 9.24
CA ASP A 45 -1.01 17.51 8.16
C ASP A 45 0.10 17.43 7.10
N ALA A 46 1.36 17.23 7.50
CA ALA A 46 2.45 16.93 6.58
C ALA A 46 2.22 15.61 5.82
N ASN A 47 1.78 14.55 6.50
CA ASN A 47 1.41 13.29 5.85
C ASN A 47 0.27 13.48 4.84
N LEU A 48 -0.75 14.25 5.18
CA LEU A 48 -1.85 14.55 4.25
C LEU A 48 -1.34 15.29 3.01
N ALA A 49 -0.50 16.30 3.19
CA ALA A 49 0.10 17.04 2.09
C ALA A 49 0.94 16.13 1.17
N ARG A 50 1.65 15.15 1.73
CA ARG A 50 2.40 14.15 0.94
C ARG A 50 1.46 13.26 0.10
N ILE A 51 0.36 12.79 0.67
CA ILE A 51 -0.66 12.00 -0.05
C ILE A 51 -1.27 12.84 -1.20
N GLN A 52 -1.58 14.11 -0.97
CA GLN A 52 -2.08 15.02 -2.00
C GLN A 52 -1.07 15.20 -3.14
N LYS A 53 0.20 15.50 -2.82
CA LYS A 53 1.27 15.62 -3.81
C LYS A 53 1.50 14.33 -4.59
N ALA A 54 1.36 13.18 -3.95
CA ALA A 54 1.44 11.88 -4.62
C ALA A 54 0.29 11.71 -5.63
N ALA A 55 -0.94 12.11 -5.28
CA ALA A 55 -2.09 12.05 -6.18
C ALA A 55 -1.94 13.04 -7.36
N GLU A 56 -1.44 14.26 -7.11
CA GLU A 56 -1.10 15.25 -8.16
C GLU A 56 -0.03 14.72 -9.11
N PHE A 57 1.05 14.17 -8.55
CA PHE A 57 2.13 13.57 -9.33
C PHE A 57 1.62 12.48 -10.27
N VAL A 58 0.76 11.57 -9.79
CA VAL A 58 0.13 10.55 -10.65
C VAL A 58 -0.65 11.20 -11.78
N SER A 59 -1.44 12.23 -11.50
CA SER A 59 -2.24 12.91 -12.50
C SER A 59 -1.39 13.60 -13.59
N ASP A 60 -0.19 14.06 -13.22
CA ASP A 60 0.74 14.71 -14.14
C ASP A 60 1.44 13.71 -15.08
N ILE A 61 1.74 12.50 -14.59
CA ILE A 61 2.59 11.54 -15.32
C ILE A 61 1.80 10.48 -16.07
N THR A 62 0.51 10.27 -15.79
CA THR A 62 -0.30 9.27 -16.50
C THR A 62 -1.77 9.69 -16.62
N ALA A 63 -2.45 9.14 -17.63
CA ALA A 63 -3.90 9.18 -17.76
C ALA A 63 -4.59 7.93 -17.17
N ASP A 64 -3.83 6.99 -16.64
CA ASP A 64 -4.36 5.78 -16.04
C ASP A 64 -5.31 6.12 -14.88
N LYS A 65 -6.30 5.26 -14.68
CA LYS A 65 -7.29 5.41 -13.62
C LYS A 65 -7.05 4.38 -12.52
N GLN A 66 -7.42 4.74 -11.29
CA GLN A 66 -7.30 3.88 -10.12
C GLN A 66 -5.85 3.48 -9.81
N VAL A 67 -4.90 4.37 -10.07
CA VAL A 67 -3.51 4.16 -9.67
C VAL A 67 -3.45 4.06 -8.14
N VAL A 68 -2.83 3.01 -7.66
CA VAL A 68 -2.76 2.72 -6.22
C VAL A 68 -1.71 3.60 -5.54
N ILE A 69 -2.11 4.34 -4.50
CA ILE A 69 -1.17 4.90 -3.51
C ILE A 69 -1.11 3.89 -2.36
N GLN A 70 0.00 3.15 -2.30
CA GLN A 70 0.24 2.20 -1.22
C GLN A 70 0.72 2.94 0.02
N THR A 71 0.11 2.67 1.17
CA THR A 71 0.54 3.22 2.45
C THR A 71 0.67 2.13 3.51
N VAL A 72 1.69 2.24 4.36
CA VAL A 72 1.92 1.36 5.50
C VAL A 72 1.60 2.13 6.78
N LEU A 73 0.66 1.62 7.55
CA LEU A 73 0.27 2.21 8.84
C LEU A 73 1.18 1.65 9.94
N GLY A 74 2.27 2.35 10.19
CA GLY A 74 3.33 1.93 11.11
C GLY A 74 3.17 2.46 12.53
N GLY A 75 4.12 2.04 13.38
CA GLY A 75 4.45 2.69 14.65
C GLY A 75 3.43 2.54 15.78
N GLY A 76 3.72 1.66 16.75
CA GLY A 76 2.98 1.51 17.97
C GLY A 76 1.94 0.39 17.97
N SER A 77 1.28 0.16 19.11
CA SER A 77 0.31 -0.91 19.25
C SER A 77 -0.99 -0.58 18.51
N TRP A 78 -1.58 -1.60 17.93
CA TRP A 78 -2.88 -1.50 17.27
C TRP A 78 -3.96 -0.85 18.15
N GLU A 79 -4.08 -1.32 19.38
CA GLU A 79 -5.13 -0.87 20.30
C GLU A 79 -5.04 0.62 20.61
N ASN A 80 -3.85 1.16 20.70
CA ASN A 80 -3.64 2.57 21.01
C ASN A 80 -3.83 3.48 19.79
N LYS A 81 -3.64 2.95 18.56
CA LYS A 81 -3.61 3.77 17.34
C LYS A 81 -4.74 3.54 16.37
N LYS A 82 -5.57 2.51 16.54
CA LYS A 82 -6.62 2.17 15.57
C LYS A 82 -7.58 3.32 15.26
N SER A 83 -7.96 4.12 16.26
CA SER A 83 -8.83 5.29 16.05
C SER A 83 -8.14 6.38 15.24
N LEU A 84 -6.86 6.65 15.53
CA LEU A 84 -6.04 7.59 14.77
C LEU A 84 -5.86 7.13 13.31
N PHE A 85 -5.67 5.84 13.08
CA PHE A 85 -5.59 5.30 11.72
C PHE A 85 -6.91 5.53 10.95
N VAL A 86 -8.06 5.29 11.57
CA VAL A 86 -9.37 5.56 10.95
C VAL A 86 -9.50 7.03 10.58
N GLU A 87 -9.19 7.94 11.51
CA GLU A 87 -9.26 9.37 11.28
C GLU A 87 -8.37 9.80 10.10
N GLN A 88 -7.09 9.45 10.14
CA GLN A 88 -6.14 9.92 9.13
C GLN A 88 -6.38 9.28 7.76
N VAL A 89 -6.68 7.98 7.68
CA VAL A 89 -7.04 7.33 6.43
C VAL A 89 -8.32 7.93 5.85
N GLY A 90 -9.31 8.26 6.69
CA GLY A 90 -10.52 8.96 6.27
C GLY A 90 -10.19 10.31 5.61
N ARG A 91 -9.34 11.13 6.23
CA ARG A 91 -8.87 12.40 5.67
C ARG A 91 -8.17 12.21 4.32
N TRP A 92 -7.29 11.20 4.18
CA TRP A 92 -6.59 10.94 2.92
C TRP A 92 -7.56 10.56 1.80
N VAL A 93 -8.53 9.69 2.09
CA VAL A 93 -9.54 9.28 1.11
C VAL A 93 -10.39 10.46 0.67
N GLU A 94 -10.83 11.30 1.60
CA GLU A 94 -11.62 12.50 1.31
C GLU A 94 -10.86 13.48 0.43
N GLN A 95 -9.61 13.80 0.79
CA GLN A 95 -8.81 14.78 0.07
C GLN A 95 -8.33 14.32 -1.32
N THR A 96 -8.38 13.03 -1.60
CA THR A 96 -8.03 12.47 -2.92
C THR A 96 -9.24 12.12 -3.79
N GLN A 97 -10.47 12.43 -3.39
CA GLN A 97 -11.69 12.04 -4.11
C GLN A 97 -11.74 12.47 -5.56
N GLY A 98 -11.21 13.66 -5.89
CA GLY A 98 -11.17 14.20 -7.25
C GLY A 98 -10.05 13.65 -8.14
N SER A 99 -9.11 12.87 -7.59
CA SER A 99 -7.94 12.36 -8.32
C SER A 99 -8.21 11.05 -9.06
N SER A 100 -7.25 10.61 -9.88
CA SER A 100 -7.28 9.30 -10.53
C SER A 100 -6.72 8.16 -9.65
N THR A 101 -6.41 8.44 -8.38
CA THR A 101 -5.78 7.48 -7.46
C THR A 101 -6.77 6.82 -6.51
N ILE A 102 -6.38 5.70 -5.94
CA ILE A 102 -7.05 5.05 -4.80
C ILE A 102 -6.04 4.84 -3.67
N ILE A 103 -6.48 5.03 -2.44
CA ILE A 103 -5.67 4.75 -1.26
C ILE A 103 -5.73 3.26 -0.95
N CYS A 104 -4.58 2.64 -0.76
CA CYS A 104 -4.50 1.23 -0.40
C CYS A 104 -3.66 1.03 0.87
N ILE A 105 -4.30 0.52 1.91
CA ILE A 105 -3.59 0.08 3.11
C ILE A 105 -2.81 -1.18 2.76
N LYS A 106 -1.51 -1.17 3.01
CA LYS A 106 -0.64 -2.34 2.92
C LYS A 106 -0.34 -2.85 4.33
N PRO A 107 -1.00 -3.91 4.79
CA PRO A 107 -0.61 -4.55 6.05
C PRO A 107 0.84 -5.01 5.96
N HIS A 108 1.62 -4.70 6.98
CA HIS A 108 3.06 -4.88 6.95
C HIS A 108 3.58 -5.35 8.31
N ARG A 109 4.41 -6.38 8.33
CA ARG A 109 5.08 -6.85 9.55
C ARG A 109 5.79 -5.67 10.25
N GLY A 110 5.63 -5.58 11.56
CA GLY A 110 6.17 -4.47 12.35
C GLY A 110 5.38 -3.14 12.22
N GLY A 111 4.28 -3.13 11.47
CA GLY A 111 3.33 -2.04 11.45
C GLY A 111 2.27 -2.15 12.54
N GLY A 112 1.53 -1.09 12.79
CA GLY A 112 0.30 -1.14 13.61
C GLY A 112 -0.79 -1.96 12.93
N VAL A 113 -0.83 -1.91 11.59
CA VAL A 113 -1.67 -2.76 10.74
C VAL A 113 -0.78 -3.80 10.07
N ASP A 114 -0.76 -5.01 10.60
CA ASP A 114 0.15 -6.10 10.22
C ASP A 114 -0.54 -7.28 9.52
N ASN A 115 -1.87 -7.27 9.44
CA ASN A 115 -2.66 -8.33 8.85
C ASN A 115 -3.91 -7.79 8.15
N PRO A 116 -4.59 -8.60 7.31
CA PRO A 116 -5.80 -8.19 6.58
C PRO A 116 -6.96 -7.79 7.50
N GLU A 117 -7.14 -8.46 8.62
CA GLU A 117 -8.25 -8.22 9.55
C GLU A 117 -8.26 -6.76 10.04
N LYS A 118 -7.09 -6.25 10.46
CA LYS A 118 -6.95 -4.86 10.93
C LYS A 118 -7.21 -3.84 9.82
N ALA A 119 -6.75 -4.12 8.59
CA ALA A 119 -7.05 -3.25 7.45
C ALA A 119 -8.55 -3.23 7.12
N LEU A 120 -9.20 -4.38 7.13
CA LEU A 120 -10.63 -4.51 6.93
C LEU A 120 -11.42 -3.79 8.03
N TRP A 121 -10.99 -3.90 9.28
CA TRP A 121 -11.61 -3.19 10.37
C TRP A 121 -11.60 -1.66 10.15
N ILE A 122 -10.49 -1.08 9.68
CA ILE A 122 -10.42 0.34 9.32
C ILE A 122 -11.42 0.68 8.21
N MET A 123 -11.51 -0.17 7.18
CA MET A 123 -12.45 0.02 6.09
C MET A 123 -13.91 -0.03 6.57
N ASP A 124 -14.23 -0.93 7.52
CA ASP A 124 -15.56 -1.03 8.13
C ASP A 124 -15.92 0.24 8.90
N GLN A 125 -15.00 0.78 9.70
CA GLN A 125 -15.22 2.03 10.43
C GLN A 125 -15.49 3.20 9.47
N LEU A 126 -14.86 3.21 8.30
CA LEU A 126 -15.05 4.21 7.25
C LEU A 126 -16.21 3.89 6.29
N LYS A 127 -17.03 2.85 6.57
CA LYS A 127 -18.16 2.42 5.75
C LYS A 127 -17.76 2.05 4.31
N HIS A 128 -16.61 1.42 4.16
CA HIS A 128 -16.09 0.90 2.90
C HIS A 128 -16.08 1.89 1.73
N PRO A 129 -15.40 3.04 1.84
CA PRO A 129 -15.33 3.97 0.70
C PRO A 129 -14.76 3.26 -0.53
N MET A 130 -15.33 3.51 -1.70
CA MET A 130 -14.89 2.86 -2.95
C MET A 130 -13.42 3.12 -3.27
N ARG A 131 -12.88 4.22 -2.78
CA ARG A 131 -11.48 4.64 -3.02
C ARG A 131 -10.52 4.21 -1.92
N LEU A 132 -10.96 3.35 -1.02
CA LEU A 132 -10.12 2.70 -0.02
C LEU A 132 -10.09 1.20 -0.29
N ARG A 133 -8.90 0.66 -0.52
CA ARG A 133 -8.64 -0.75 -0.82
C ARG A 133 -7.44 -1.23 -0.03
N MET A 134 -7.02 -2.45 -0.30
CA MET A 134 -5.87 -3.09 0.33
C MET A 134 -4.84 -3.47 -0.72
N VAL A 135 -3.57 -3.41 -0.34
CA VAL A 135 -2.48 -4.16 -0.99
C VAL A 135 -2.32 -5.47 -0.24
N TYR A 136 -2.50 -6.58 -0.94
CA TYR A 136 -2.25 -7.90 -0.38
C TYR A 136 -0.78 -8.29 -0.62
N ASP A 137 -0.05 -8.60 0.46
CA ASP A 137 1.36 -9.00 0.42
C ASP A 137 1.59 -10.12 1.45
N TYR A 138 1.36 -11.37 1.02
CA TYR A 138 1.45 -12.51 1.92
C TYR A 138 2.83 -12.69 2.54
N SER A 139 3.88 -12.22 1.88
CA SER A 139 5.24 -12.30 2.43
C SER A 139 5.41 -11.64 3.81
N HIS A 140 4.51 -10.72 4.18
CA HIS A 140 4.48 -10.13 5.52
C HIS A 140 3.68 -10.94 6.53
N TYR A 141 2.69 -11.71 6.08
CA TYR A 141 1.79 -12.45 6.97
C TYR A 141 2.40 -13.76 7.45
N ILE A 142 3.22 -14.41 6.62
CA ILE A 142 3.90 -15.65 6.97
C ILE A 142 4.81 -15.49 8.20
N TYR A 143 5.38 -14.30 8.42
CA TYR A 143 6.18 -13.98 9.61
C TYR A 143 5.40 -14.05 10.93
N THR A 144 4.09 -13.94 10.85
CA THR A 144 3.19 -14.02 12.02
C THR A 144 2.44 -15.35 12.07
N GLY A 145 2.82 -16.31 11.24
CA GLY A 145 2.23 -17.64 11.20
C GLY A 145 0.83 -17.69 10.56
N LEU A 146 0.42 -16.64 9.85
CA LEU A 146 -0.88 -16.64 9.17
C LEU A 146 -0.83 -17.48 7.89
N GLU A 147 -1.90 -18.22 7.64
CA GLU A 147 -2.01 -19.09 6.48
C GLU A 147 -2.46 -18.32 5.22
N LEU A 148 -1.94 -18.74 4.05
CA LEU A 148 -2.21 -18.09 2.76
C LEU A 148 -3.70 -18.09 2.42
N VAL A 149 -4.36 -19.26 2.44
CA VAL A 149 -5.74 -19.39 1.95
C VAL A 149 -6.74 -18.64 2.81
N PRO A 150 -6.73 -18.72 4.15
CA PRO A 150 -7.62 -17.91 4.97
C PRO A 150 -7.43 -16.40 4.75
N THR A 151 -6.18 -15.93 4.70
CA THR A 151 -5.91 -14.49 4.57
C THR A 151 -6.33 -13.93 3.22
N ILE A 152 -6.08 -14.65 2.11
CA ILE A 152 -6.51 -14.16 0.78
C ILE A 152 -8.03 -14.20 0.64
N LYS A 153 -8.71 -15.24 1.12
CA LYS A 153 -10.18 -15.31 1.08
C LYS A 153 -10.84 -14.16 1.84
N GLN A 154 -10.26 -13.78 2.97
CA GLN A 154 -10.72 -12.63 3.74
C GLN A 154 -10.51 -11.31 2.99
N ALA A 155 -9.41 -11.17 2.26
CA ALA A 155 -8.95 -9.91 1.68
C ALA A 155 -9.38 -9.67 0.22
N VAL A 156 -9.62 -10.72 -0.57
CA VAL A 156 -9.70 -10.64 -2.04
C VAL A 156 -10.67 -9.59 -2.56
N ASN A 157 -11.86 -9.49 -1.98
CA ASN A 157 -12.89 -8.54 -2.41
C ASN A 157 -12.55 -7.07 -2.10
N LYS A 158 -11.53 -6.82 -1.30
CA LYS A 158 -11.06 -5.48 -0.92
C LYS A 158 -9.63 -5.20 -1.40
N THR A 159 -9.01 -6.15 -2.10
CA THR A 159 -7.67 -6.02 -2.65
C THR A 159 -7.73 -5.34 -4.02
N ALA A 160 -6.90 -4.32 -4.23
CA ALA A 160 -6.71 -3.66 -5.52
C ALA A 160 -5.31 -3.93 -6.11
N HIS A 161 -4.38 -4.39 -5.31
CA HIS A 161 -3.01 -4.66 -5.74
C HIS A 161 -2.42 -5.83 -4.96
N ILE A 162 -1.71 -6.71 -5.65
CA ILE A 162 -1.00 -7.82 -5.04
C ILE A 162 0.51 -7.59 -5.22
N ALA A 163 1.22 -7.52 -4.11
CA ALA A 163 2.68 -7.50 -4.12
C ALA A 163 3.21 -8.93 -4.10
N VAL A 164 3.94 -9.31 -5.15
CA VAL A 164 4.50 -10.65 -5.31
C VAL A 164 5.94 -10.64 -4.81
N LYS A 165 6.12 -11.11 -3.59
CA LYS A 165 7.41 -11.39 -2.96
C LYS A 165 7.38 -12.78 -2.36
N ASP A 166 8.52 -13.42 -2.32
CA ASP A 166 8.66 -14.72 -1.69
C ASP A 166 9.46 -14.64 -0.39
N THR A 167 9.38 -15.69 0.39
CA THR A 167 10.12 -15.84 1.65
C THR A 167 10.70 -17.24 1.76
N VAL A 168 11.80 -17.36 2.45
CA VAL A 168 12.38 -18.63 2.88
C VAL A 168 12.49 -18.62 4.40
N GLN A 169 12.11 -19.74 5.02
CA GLN A 169 12.37 -19.96 6.42
C GLN A 169 13.79 -20.56 6.56
N LEU A 170 14.58 -19.99 7.46
CA LEU A 170 15.91 -20.46 7.79
C LEU A 170 15.85 -21.51 8.90
N ASP A 171 16.95 -22.22 9.11
CA ASP A 171 17.08 -23.28 10.11
C ASP A 171 16.87 -22.79 11.56
N ASP A 172 17.13 -21.50 11.81
CA ASP A 172 16.87 -20.84 13.09
C ASP A 172 15.41 -20.40 13.26
N GLY A 173 14.53 -20.72 12.31
CA GLY A 173 13.11 -20.35 12.31
C GLY A 173 12.81 -18.94 11.83
N SER A 174 13.81 -18.12 11.55
CA SER A 174 13.61 -16.79 10.98
C SER A 174 13.20 -16.84 9.49
N PHE A 175 12.65 -15.73 8.96
CA PHE A 175 12.26 -15.63 7.55
C PHE A 175 13.06 -14.54 6.86
N HIS A 176 13.48 -14.82 5.62
CA HIS A 176 14.08 -13.84 4.73
C HIS A 176 13.27 -13.70 3.44
N PHE A 177 13.24 -12.48 2.88
CA PHE A 177 12.65 -12.26 1.57
C PHE A 177 13.48 -12.89 0.48
N GLN A 178 12.80 -13.46 -0.52
CA GLN A 178 13.39 -14.08 -1.70
C GLN A 178 12.72 -13.60 -2.98
N LEU A 179 13.40 -13.82 -4.11
CA LEU A 179 12.78 -13.66 -5.41
C LEU A 179 11.75 -14.77 -5.63
N PRO A 180 10.56 -14.44 -6.15
CA PRO A 180 9.51 -15.40 -6.40
C PRO A 180 9.98 -16.57 -7.28
N GLY A 181 9.67 -17.80 -6.86
CA GLY A 181 9.93 -19.00 -7.63
C GLY A 181 11.37 -19.53 -7.60
N ILE A 182 12.27 -18.97 -6.77
CA ILE A 182 13.66 -19.48 -6.65
C ILE A 182 13.77 -20.47 -5.49
N ALA A 183 13.61 -20.02 -4.26
CA ALA A 183 13.77 -20.86 -3.07
C ALA A 183 12.71 -20.55 -2.00
N GLY A 184 11.71 -19.77 -2.33
CA GLY A 184 10.69 -19.36 -1.39
C GLY A 184 9.64 -20.44 -1.13
N THR A 185 8.85 -20.21 -0.12
CA THR A 185 7.85 -21.16 0.40
C THR A 185 6.42 -20.80 0.00
N ILE A 186 6.19 -19.64 -0.65
CA ILE A 186 4.86 -19.19 -0.99
C ILE A 186 4.33 -19.88 -2.23
N ASN A 187 3.20 -20.55 -2.11
CA ASN A 187 2.52 -21.18 -3.24
C ASN A 187 1.71 -20.16 -4.06
N PHE A 188 2.36 -19.53 -5.04
CA PHE A 188 1.73 -18.54 -5.91
C PHE A 188 0.61 -19.11 -6.78
N ALA A 189 0.67 -20.38 -7.15
CA ALA A 189 -0.43 -21.02 -7.88
C ALA A 189 -1.72 -21.06 -7.03
N THR A 190 -1.56 -21.33 -5.74
CA THR A 190 -2.70 -21.24 -4.79
C THR A 190 -3.18 -19.80 -4.62
N LEU A 191 -2.28 -18.84 -4.50
CA LEU A 191 -2.63 -17.41 -4.39
C LEU A 191 -3.48 -16.92 -5.58
N ILE A 192 -3.08 -17.29 -6.81
CA ILE A 192 -3.74 -16.83 -8.05
C ILE A 192 -5.12 -17.48 -8.25
N LYS A 193 -5.33 -18.66 -7.70
CA LYS A 193 -6.60 -19.42 -7.86
C LYS A 193 -7.72 -18.96 -6.92
N GLN A 194 -7.42 -18.17 -5.89
CA GLN A 194 -8.42 -17.67 -4.95
C GLN A 194 -9.05 -16.36 -5.46
#